data_f2fd873580412cf2843db86c9a8b00bd
#
_entry.id   f2fd873580412cf2843db86c9a8b00bd
#
_cell.length_a   1.000
_cell.length_b   1.000
_cell.length_c   1.000
_cell.angle_alpha   90.00
_cell.angle_beta   90.00
_cell.angle_gamma   90.00
#
_symmetry.space_group_name_H-M   'P 1'
#
loop_
_entity.id
_entity.type
_entity.pdbx_description
1 polymer ?
#
loop_
_entity_poly.entity_id
_entity_poly.type
_entity_poly.pdbx_seq_one_letter_code
_entity_poly.pdbx_strand_id
1 'polypeptide(L)'
;QADVTKSEDLTNLVNVAIETYGSLDYLILNASGGMEAGMGEDYAMRLNRDAQLNLARLAAEKMPNGGRIVFVTSHQAHFIREVETLAEYQSVAESKRAGEDALIAEIPALTEKGISLVVVSADMIEGTVTATLLNRLHPGALEYRRETAGRLYTVNEFAHEVAAMVTADVQTGHVELVGGARGFID
;
A
#
# COMPACT_ATOMS: atom_id res chain seq x y z
N GLN A 1 -16.85 -2.87 11.20
CA GLN A 1 -15.50 -2.51 11.65
C GLN A 1 -14.68 -3.80 11.77
N ALA A 2 -13.43 -3.80 11.30
CA ALA A 2 -12.52 -4.95 11.34
C ALA A 2 -11.12 -4.49 11.75
N ASP A 3 -10.43 -5.33 12.51
CA ASP A 3 -9.01 -5.19 12.82
C ASP A 3 -8.23 -6.09 11.85
N VAL A 4 -7.57 -5.50 10.87
CA VAL A 4 -6.86 -6.25 9.82
C VAL A 4 -5.68 -7.08 10.34
N THR A 5 -5.26 -6.90 11.59
CA THR A 5 -4.23 -7.74 12.21
C THR A 5 -4.79 -9.04 12.81
N LYS A 6 -6.13 -9.23 12.77
CA LYS A 6 -6.82 -10.42 13.26
C LYS A 6 -7.36 -11.27 12.10
N SER A 7 -6.94 -12.51 12.02
CA SER A 7 -7.35 -13.44 10.94
C SER A 7 -8.87 -13.67 10.88
N GLU A 8 -9.54 -13.67 12.02
CA GLU A 8 -10.99 -13.81 12.08
C GLU A 8 -11.70 -12.61 11.45
N ASP A 9 -11.25 -11.40 11.77
CA ASP A 9 -11.80 -10.16 11.20
C ASP A 9 -11.56 -10.09 9.68
N LEU A 10 -10.39 -10.54 9.19
CA LEU A 10 -10.10 -10.61 7.75
C LEU A 10 -11.04 -11.56 7.03
N THR A 11 -11.24 -12.76 7.60
CA THR A 11 -12.17 -13.76 7.03
C THR A 11 -13.60 -13.21 6.99
N ASN A 12 -14.04 -12.58 8.07
CA ASN A 12 -15.36 -11.97 8.15
C ASN A 12 -15.52 -10.82 7.16
N LEU A 13 -14.47 -9.98 6.99
CA LEU A 13 -14.48 -8.86 6.04
C LEU A 13 -14.75 -9.34 4.61
N VAL A 14 -14.04 -10.38 4.16
CA VAL A 14 -14.20 -10.95 2.83
C VAL A 14 -15.58 -11.59 2.67
N ASN A 15 -16.03 -12.37 3.66
CA ASN A 15 -17.34 -13.03 3.61
C ASN A 15 -18.50 -12.02 3.56
N VAL A 16 -18.47 -10.99 4.42
CA VAL A 16 -19.50 -9.94 4.45
C VAL A 16 -19.56 -9.18 3.12
N ALA A 17 -18.43 -8.90 2.50
CA ALA A 17 -18.42 -8.24 1.18
C ALA A 17 -19.14 -9.10 0.13
N ILE A 18 -18.84 -10.40 0.07
CA ILE A 18 -19.46 -11.32 -0.90
C ILE A 18 -20.94 -11.55 -0.57
N GLU A 19 -21.29 -11.75 0.69
CA GLU A 19 -22.69 -11.94 1.10
C GLU A 19 -23.57 -10.72 0.81
N THR A 20 -22.98 -9.51 0.91
CA THR A 20 -23.72 -8.26 0.71
C THR A 20 -23.85 -7.89 -0.77
N TYR A 21 -22.79 -8.11 -1.55
CA TYR A 21 -22.68 -7.59 -2.93
C TYR A 21 -22.64 -8.68 -4.00
N GLY A 22 -22.54 -9.96 -3.60
CA GLY A 22 -22.53 -11.12 -4.51
C GLY A 22 -21.15 -11.48 -5.06
N SER A 23 -20.20 -10.56 -5.10
CA SER A 23 -18.82 -10.79 -5.56
C SER A 23 -17.82 -9.86 -4.87
N LEU A 24 -16.54 -10.19 -5.02
CA LEU A 24 -15.40 -9.34 -4.66
C LEU A 24 -14.45 -9.31 -5.85
N ASP A 25 -14.62 -8.30 -6.72
CA ASP A 25 -13.88 -8.21 -7.99
C ASP A 25 -12.56 -7.46 -7.81
N TYR A 26 -12.52 -6.51 -6.89
CA TYR A 26 -11.36 -5.64 -6.62
C TYR A 26 -11.05 -5.58 -5.14
N LEU A 27 -9.77 -5.69 -4.80
CA LEU A 27 -9.28 -5.52 -3.43
C LEU A 27 -8.22 -4.41 -3.41
N ILE A 28 -8.45 -3.36 -2.61
CA ILE A 28 -7.47 -2.29 -2.39
C ILE A 28 -6.85 -2.46 -1.01
N LEU A 29 -5.57 -2.82 -0.98
CA LEU A 29 -4.77 -2.99 0.22
C LEU A 29 -4.14 -1.65 0.59
N ASN A 30 -4.86 -0.83 1.36
CA ASN A 30 -4.45 0.53 1.73
C ASN A 30 -4.21 0.71 3.24
N ALA A 31 -4.67 -0.21 4.09
CA ALA A 31 -4.46 -0.10 5.53
C ALA A 31 -2.96 -0.12 5.87
N SER A 32 -2.49 0.85 6.62
CA SER A 32 -1.07 1.02 6.97
C SER A 32 -0.94 1.75 8.31
N GLY A 33 0.16 1.51 9.01
CA GLY A 33 0.52 2.15 10.26
C GLY A 33 1.96 1.79 10.66
N GLY A 34 2.28 1.97 11.94
CA GLY A 34 3.61 1.64 12.49
C GLY A 34 4.35 2.83 13.07
N MET A 35 3.74 4.03 13.06
CA MET A 35 4.25 5.22 13.77
C MET A 35 3.49 5.48 15.09
N GLU A 36 2.55 4.63 15.45
CA GLU A 36 1.73 4.77 16.64
C GLU A 36 2.54 4.49 17.89
N ALA A 37 2.49 5.41 18.87
CA ALA A 37 3.18 5.26 20.14
C ALA A 37 2.59 4.10 20.97
N GLY A 38 3.46 3.32 21.62
CA GLY A 38 3.05 2.25 22.53
C GLY A 38 2.68 0.92 21.86
N MET A 39 2.81 0.81 20.55
CA MET A 39 2.67 -0.45 19.84
C MET A 39 3.96 -1.27 19.94
N GLY A 40 3.87 -2.61 19.92
CA GLY A 40 5.04 -3.50 19.95
C GLY A 40 5.93 -3.34 18.71
N GLU A 41 7.21 -3.69 18.83
CA GLU A 41 8.22 -3.54 17.77
C GLU A 41 7.85 -4.23 16.46
N ASP A 42 7.08 -5.32 16.51
CA ASP A 42 6.61 -6.08 15.35
C ASP A 42 5.30 -5.55 14.73
N TYR A 43 4.69 -4.52 15.32
CA TYR A 43 3.38 -4.02 14.89
C TYR A 43 3.36 -3.56 13.43
N ALA A 44 4.35 -2.78 13.02
CA ALA A 44 4.45 -2.33 11.64
C ALA A 44 4.54 -3.51 10.65
N MET A 45 5.30 -4.54 10.99
CA MET A 45 5.45 -5.74 10.16
C MET A 45 4.14 -6.55 10.10
N ARG A 46 3.47 -6.75 11.22
CA ARG A 46 2.16 -7.43 11.25
C ARG A 46 1.11 -6.70 10.43
N LEU A 47 1.09 -5.36 10.47
CA LEU A 47 0.08 -4.57 9.76
C LEU A 47 0.41 -4.42 8.26
N ASN A 48 1.65 -4.05 7.93
CA ASN A 48 2.03 -3.66 6.56
C ASN A 48 2.47 -4.85 5.70
N ARG A 49 2.84 -6.00 6.30
CA ARG A 49 3.19 -7.22 5.57
C ARG A 49 2.15 -8.32 5.79
N ASP A 50 2.04 -8.81 7.04
CA ASP A 50 1.30 -10.06 7.32
C ASP A 50 -0.19 -9.89 7.07
N ALA A 51 -0.80 -8.80 7.53
CA ALA A 51 -2.21 -8.51 7.32
C ALA A 51 -2.54 -8.35 5.83
N GLN A 52 -1.69 -7.63 5.08
CA GLN A 52 -1.87 -7.41 3.65
C GLN A 52 -1.79 -8.72 2.86
N LEU A 53 -0.77 -9.53 3.14
CA LEU A 53 -0.58 -10.84 2.50
C LEU A 53 -1.74 -11.80 2.82
N ASN A 54 -2.14 -11.88 4.10
CA ASN A 54 -3.23 -12.75 4.52
C ASN A 54 -4.56 -12.33 3.89
N LEU A 55 -4.87 -11.03 3.85
CA LEU A 55 -6.08 -10.54 3.21
C LEU A 55 -6.07 -10.80 1.70
N ALA A 56 -4.94 -10.60 1.03
CA ALA A 56 -4.79 -10.90 -0.40
C ALA A 56 -5.07 -12.38 -0.70
N ARG A 57 -4.51 -13.30 0.09
CA ARG A 57 -4.71 -14.75 -0.05
C ARG A 57 -6.16 -15.15 0.18
N LEU A 58 -6.79 -14.66 1.27
CA LEU A 58 -8.20 -14.93 1.57
C LEU A 58 -9.13 -14.41 0.47
N ALA A 59 -8.89 -13.19 -0.02
CA ALA A 59 -9.67 -12.63 -1.11
C ALA A 59 -9.48 -13.42 -2.41
N ALA A 60 -8.25 -13.80 -2.76
CA ALA A 60 -7.94 -14.54 -3.98
C ALA A 60 -8.60 -15.94 -4.06
N GLU A 61 -9.00 -16.51 -2.94
CA GLU A 61 -9.79 -17.77 -2.92
C GLU A 61 -11.25 -17.54 -3.35
N LYS A 62 -11.73 -16.32 -3.30
CA LYS A 62 -13.13 -15.94 -3.53
C LYS A 62 -13.33 -15.03 -4.74
N MET A 63 -12.29 -14.35 -5.18
CA MET A 63 -12.33 -13.45 -6.33
C MET A 63 -12.56 -14.23 -7.63
N PRO A 64 -13.34 -13.67 -8.58
CA PRO A 64 -13.52 -14.27 -9.89
C PRO A 64 -12.26 -14.14 -10.76
N ASN A 65 -12.20 -14.92 -11.84
CA ASN A 65 -11.23 -14.70 -12.91
C ASN A 65 -11.41 -13.28 -13.48
N GLY A 66 -10.31 -12.55 -13.63
CA GLY A 66 -10.31 -11.13 -14.00
C GLY A 66 -10.29 -10.19 -12.80
N GLY A 67 -10.30 -10.70 -11.57
CA GLY A 67 -10.16 -9.90 -10.36
C GLY A 67 -8.81 -9.19 -10.26
N ARG A 68 -8.76 -8.10 -9.49
CA ARG A 68 -7.52 -7.32 -9.29
C ARG A 68 -7.29 -6.94 -7.85
N ILE A 69 -6.04 -7.07 -7.42
CA ILE A 69 -5.53 -6.57 -6.15
C ILE A 69 -4.66 -5.34 -6.41
N VAL A 70 -4.95 -4.24 -5.72
CA VAL A 70 -4.16 -3.00 -5.75
C VAL A 70 -3.49 -2.83 -4.39
N PHE A 71 -2.16 -2.86 -4.36
CA PHE A 71 -1.38 -2.62 -3.14
C PHE A 71 -0.86 -1.19 -3.11
N VAL A 72 -1.17 -0.47 -2.03
CA VAL A 72 -0.77 0.93 -1.84
C VAL A 72 0.47 1.00 -0.95
N THR A 73 1.55 1.55 -1.49
CA THR A 73 2.82 1.74 -0.80
C THR A 73 3.28 3.21 -0.86
N SER A 74 4.53 3.48 -0.53
CA SER A 74 5.14 4.80 -0.67
C SER A 74 6.49 4.70 -1.37
N HIS A 75 6.92 5.77 -2.03
CA HIS A 75 8.25 5.82 -2.64
C HIS A 75 9.36 5.54 -1.63
N GLN A 76 9.23 6.04 -0.41
CA GLN A 76 10.20 5.75 0.67
C GLN A 76 10.29 4.26 1.01
N ALA A 77 9.19 3.53 0.90
CA ALA A 77 9.20 2.07 1.08
C ALA A 77 9.66 1.35 -0.19
N HIS A 78 9.14 1.74 -1.34
CA HIS A 78 9.46 1.11 -2.61
C HIS A 78 10.96 1.19 -2.93
N PHE A 79 11.58 2.34 -2.70
CA PHE A 79 12.99 2.62 -2.98
C PHE A 79 13.91 2.52 -1.74
N ILE A 80 13.48 1.90 -0.63
CA ILE A 80 14.24 1.87 0.62
C ILE A 80 15.61 1.19 0.49
N ARG A 81 15.81 0.38 -0.54
CA ARG A 81 17.09 -0.29 -0.83
C ARG A 81 18.07 0.60 -1.59
N GLU A 82 17.56 1.65 -2.22
CA GLU A 82 18.28 2.59 -3.07
C GLU A 82 18.52 3.94 -2.38
N VAL A 83 17.53 4.39 -1.57
CA VAL A 83 17.54 5.72 -0.95
C VAL A 83 17.23 5.60 0.54
N GLU A 84 18.00 6.29 1.37
CA GLU A 84 17.73 6.40 2.80
C GLU A 84 16.41 7.14 3.06
N THR A 85 15.65 6.66 4.04
CA THR A 85 14.45 7.32 4.52
C THR A 85 14.70 7.99 5.88
N LEU A 86 13.72 8.78 6.35
CA LEU A 86 13.76 9.38 7.67
C LEU A 86 13.78 8.28 8.75
N ALA A 87 14.62 8.42 9.77
CA ALA A 87 14.81 7.42 10.81
C ALA A 87 13.49 7.02 11.50
N GLU A 88 12.59 7.98 11.72
CA GLU A 88 11.28 7.75 12.33
C GLU A 88 10.31 7.01 11.39
N TYR A 89 10.58 6.99 10.10
CA TYR A 89 9.77 6.28 9.10
C TYR A 89 10.40 4.93 8.69
N GLN A 90 11.63 4.65 9.10
CA GLN A 90 12.41 3.47 8.69
C GLN A 90 11.62 2.16 8.88
N SER A 91 11.11 1.92 10.07
CA SER A 91 10.33 0.70 10.39
C SER A 91 9.08 0.55 9.52
N VAL A 92 8.39 1.67 9.24
CA VAL A 92 7.22 1.67 8.35
C VAL A 92 7.63 1.37 6.92
N ALA A 93 8.68 2.02 6.42
CA ALA A 93 9.17 1.80 5.06
C ALA A 93 9.65 0.35 4.84
N GLU A 94 10.43 -0.20 5.78
CA GLU A 94 10.88 -1.60 5.75
C GLU A 94 9.72 -2.59 5.75
N SER A 95 8.73 -2.38 6.62
CA SER A 95 7.56 -3.27 6.71
C SER A 95 6.66 -3.18 5.48
N LYS A 96 6.47 -2.00 4.89
CA LYS A 96 5.75 -1.84 3.63
C LYS A 96 6.49 -2.48 2.47
N ARG A 97 7.83 -2.33 2.40
CA ARG A 97 8.64 -3.02 1.40
C ARG A 97 8.54 -4.54 1.54
N ALA A 98 8.62 -5.07 2.76
CA ALA A 98 8.43 -6.49 3.00
C ALA A 98 7.03 -6.97 2.59
N GLY A 99 5.99 -6.15 2.76
CA GLY A 99 4.64 -6.42 2.26
C GLY A 99 4.57 -6.45 0.73
N GLU A 100 5.19 -5.49 0.07
CA GLU A 100 5.31 -5.44 -1.38
C GLU A 100 6.01 -6.69 -1.93
N ASP A 101 7.19 -7.04 -1.38
CA ASP A 101 7.92 -8.23 -1.80
C ASP A 101 7.11 -9.53 -1.60
N ALA A 102 6.40 -9.64 -0.46
CA ALA A 102 5.56 -10.80 -0.18
C ALA A 102 4.39 -10.92 -1.16
N LEU A 103 3.74 -9.81 -1.52
CA LEU A 103 2.66 -9.79 -2.49
C LEU A 103 3.14 -10.07 -3.92
N ILE A 104 4.30 -9.52 -4.31
CA ILE A 104 4.92 -9.82 -5.61
C ILE A 104 5.25 -11.32 -5.72
N ALA A 105 5.68 -11.95 -4.64
CA ALA A 105 5.94 -13.39 -4.62
C ALA A 105 4.66 -14.24 -4.83
N GLU A 106 3.46 -13.70 -4.57
CA GLU A 106 2.18 -14.37 -4.84
C GLU A 106 1.73 -14.27 -6.31
N ILE A 107 2.37 -13.46 -7.15
CA ILE A 107 1.93 -13.24 -8.56
C ILE A 107 1.73 -14.55 -9.32
N PRO A 108 2.61 -15.57 -9.24
CA PRO A 108 2.36 -16.83 -9.94
C PRO A 108 1.03 -17.49 -9.53
N ALA A 109 0.77 -17.60 -8.22
CA ALA A 109 -0.46 -18.21 -7.71
C ALA A 109 -1.72 -17.37 -8.02
N LEU A 110 -1.61 -16.04 -8.01
CA LEU A 110 -2.68 -15.13 -8.42
C LEU A 110 -2.99 -15.28 -9.91
N THR A 111 -1.94 -15.34 -10.75
CA THR A 111 -2.08 -15.50 -12.20
C THR A 111 -2.76 -16.81 -12.57
N GLU A 112 -2.46 -17.91 -11.88
CA GLU A 112 -3.15 -19.20 -12.07
C GLU A 112 -4.66 -19.11 -11.81
N LYS A 113 -5.10 -18.18 -10.94
CA LYS A 113 -6.51 -17.88 -10.67
C LYS A 113 -7.10 -16.80 -11.58
N GLY A 114 -6.30 -16.26 -12.50
CA GLY A 114 -6.69 -15.15 -13.37
C GLY A 114 -6.83 -13.81 -12.64
N ILE A 115 -6.16 -13.65 -11.49
CA ILE A 115 -6.16 -12.42 -10.69
C ILE A 115 -4.86 -11.65 -10.95
N SER A 116 -4.97 -10.34 -11.16
CA SER A 116 -3.81 -9.45 -11.33
C SER A 116 -3.47 -8.72 -10.03
N LEU A 117 -2.19 -8.43 -9.83
CA LEU A 117 -1.66 -7.57 -8.78
C LEU A 117 -1.03 -6.33 -9.41
N VAL A 118 -1.37 -5.16 -8.91
CA VAL A 118 -0.67 -3.90 -9.23
C VAL A 118 -0.26 -3.20 -7.94
N VAL A 119 0.85 -2.46 -8.01
CA VAL A 119 1.38 -1.68 -6.90
C VAL A 119 1.21 -0.20 -7.23
N VAL A 120 0.73 0.60 -6.28
CA VAL A 120 0.64 2.05 -6.40
C VAL A 120 1.55 2.66 -5.35
N SER A 121 2.61 3.30 -5.80
CA SER A 121 3.57 3.99 -4.94
C SER A 121 3.46 5.50 -5.14
N ALA A 122 3.54 6.27 -4.06
CA ALA A 122 3.53 7.72 -4.10
C ALA A 122 4.53 8.32 -3.11
N ASP A 123 4.88 9.57 -3.36
CA ASP A 123 5.62 10.41 -2.41
C ASP A 123 4.75 10.80 -1.19
N MET A 124 5.17 11.73 -0.40
CA MET A 124 4.35 12.28 0.69
C MET A 124 3.03 12.83 0.13
N ILE A 125 1.92 12.43 0.73
CA ILE A 125 0.59 12.91 0.35
C ILE A 125 0.17 14.03 1.30
N GLU A 126 -0.11 15.19 0.73
CA GLU A 126 -0.53 16.37 1.50
C GLU A 126 -1.85 16.13 2.24
N GLY A 127 -1.91 16.59 3.49
CA GLY A 127 -3.10 16.45 4.34
C GLY A 127 -3.21 15.10 5.06
N THR A 128 -2.28 14.18 4.87
CA THR A 128 -2.25 12.93 5.65
C THR A 128 -1.66 13.14 7.04
N VAL A 129 -2.05 12.28 7.98
CA VAL A 129 -1.49 12.26 9.34
C VAL A 129 0.02 11.99 9.29
N THR A 130 0.46 11.05 8.46
CA THR A 130 1.88 10.71 8.29
C THR A 130 2.70 11.91 7.81
N ALA A 131 2.26 12.59 6.74
CA ALA A 131 2.97 13.76 6.22
C ALA A 131 3.03 14.90 7.25
N THR A 132 1.93 15.12 7.97
CA THR A 132 1.87 16.12 9.05
C THR A 132 2.83 15.77 10.19
N LEU A 133 2.88 14.51 10.61
CA LEU A 133 3.77 14.04 11.67
C LEU A 133 5.23 14.15 11.25
N LEU A 134 5.59 13.68 10.05
CA LEU A 134 6.97 13.79 9.54
C LEU A 134 7.42 15.24 9.41
N ASN A 135 6.57 16.13 8.91
CA ASN A 135 6.91 17.56 8.83
C ASN A 135 7.03 18.24 10.21
N ARG A 136 6.33 17.72 11.22
CA ARG A 136 6.46 18.18 12.62
C ARG A 136 7.80 17.72 13.23
N LEU A 137 8.23 16.50 12.96
CA LEU A 137 9.49 15.93 13.42
C LEU A 137 10.69 16.53 12.67
N HIS A 138 10.51 16.78 11.38
CA HIS A 138 11.50 17.38 10.47
C HIS A 138 10.90 18.63 9.80
N PRO A 139 10.93 19.80 10.44
CA PRO A 139 10.38 21.02 9.88
C PRO A 139 11.00 21.34 8.51
N GLY A 140 10.13 21.52 7.50
CA GLY A 140 10.54 21.75 6.11
C GLY A 140 10.59 20.47 5.25
N ALA A 141 10.34 19.28 5.79
CA ALA A 141 10.37 18.03 5.03
C ALA A 141 9.36 18.03 3.86
N LEU A 142 8.14 18.53 4.08
CA LEU A 142 7.13 18.65 3.02
C LEU A 142 7.55 19.64 1.93
N GLU A 143 8.12 20.77 2.31
CA GLU A 143 8.59 21.77 1.33
C GLU A 143 9.74 21.22 0.49
N TYR A 144 10.74 20.62 1.14
CA TYR A 144 11.85 19.96 0.45
C TYR A 144 11.34 18.91 -0.56
N ARG A 145 10.39 18.06 -0.15
CA ARG A 145 9.83 17.06 -1.08
C ARG A 145 9.03 17.71 -2.21
N ARG A 146 8.26 18.77 -1.93
CA ARG A 146 7.53 19.52 -2.95
C ARG A 146 8.47 20.14 -3.99
N GLU A 147 9.57 20.75 -3.55
CA GLU A 147 10.59 21.32 -4.43
C GLU A 147 11.28 20.24 -5.27
N THR A 148 11.64 19.12 -4.65
CA THR A 148 12.33 18.02 -5.32
C THR A 148 11.42 17.33 -6.33
N ALA A 149 10.20 16.97 -5.95
CA ALA A 149 9.24 16.27 -6.81
C ALA A 149 8.53 17.20 -7.81
N GLY A 150 8.63 18.55 -7.63
CA GLY A 150 7.88 19.54 -8.37
C GLY A 150 6.48 19.81 -7.82
N ARG A 151 5.82 18.82 -7.28
CA ARG A 151 4.55 18.94 -6.54
C ARG A 151 4.36 17.71 -5.64
N LEU A 152 3.47 17.84 -4.65
CA LEU A 152 2.92 16.71 -3.90
C LEU A 152 1.44 16.55 -4.22
N TYR A 153 0.95 15.34 -4.12
CA TYR A 153 -0.46 15.01 -4.35
C TYR A 153 -1.26 15.22 -3.07
N THR A 154 -2.48 15.70 -3.21
CA THR A 154 -3.48 15.70 -2.14
C THR A 154 -4.08 14.30 -1.98
N VAL A 155 -4.76 14.07 -0.85
CA VAL A 155 -5.47 12.79 -0.59
C VAL A 155 -6.46 12.45 -1.73
N ASN A 156 -7.21 13.45 -2.21
CA ASN A 156 -8.19 13.24 -3.28
C ASN A 156 -7.54 12.91 -4.62
N GLU A 157 -6.48 13.60 -4.99
CA GLU A 157 -5.74 13.32 -6.23
C GLU A 157 -5.13 11.92 -6.18
N PHE A 158 -4.49 11.56 -5.06
CA PHE A 158 -3.91 10.23 -4.90
C PHE A 158 -4.99 9.12 -4.92
N ALA A 159 -6.14 9.35 -4.30
CA ALA A 159 -7.25 8.40 -4.33
C ALA A 159 -7.76 8.15 -5.77
N HIS A 160 -7.74 9.17 -6.64
CA HIS A 160 -8.08 9.00 -8.05
C HIS A 160 -7.06 8.12 -8.80
N GLU A 161 -5.76 8.30 -8.53
CA GLU A 161 -4.71 7.46 -9.13
C GLU A 161 -4.85 5.99 -8.68
N VAL A 162 -5.10 5.74 -7.37
CA VAL A 162 -5.37 4.39 -6.86
C VAL A 162 -6.60 3.78 -7.51
N ALA A 163 -7.70 4.55 -7.64
CA ALA A 163 -8.93 4.09 -8.28
C ALA A 163 -8.74 3.81 -9.77
N ALA A 164 -7.94 4.62 -10.48
CA ALA A 164 -7.63 4.40 -11.88
C ALA A 164 -6.91 3.05 -12.11
N MET A 165 -6.04 2.64 -11.19
CA MET A 165 -5.32 1.37 -11.29
C MET A 165 -6.22 0.14 -11.11
N VAL A 166 -7.43 0.29 -10.59
CA VAL A 166 -8.40 -0.81 -10.45
C VAL A 166 -8.78 -1.40 -11.81
N THR A 167 -8.91 -0.56 -12.83
CA THR A 167 -9.35 -0.98 -14.18
C THR A 167 -8.35 -0.66 -15.30
N ALA A 168 -7.16 -0.17 -14.96
CA ALA A 168 -6.13 0.16 -15.94
C ALA A 168 -5.70 -1.07 -16.75
N ASP A 169 -5.45 -0.88 -18.04
CA ASP A 169 -4.91 -1.93 -18.92
C ASP A 169 -3.38 -2.04 -18.73
N VAL A 170 -2.99 -2.66 -17.62
CA VAL A 170 -1.60 -2.89 -17.27
C VAL A 170 -1.37 -4.34 -16.87
N GLN A 171 -0.13 -4.81 -17.06
CA GLN A 171 0.24 -6.18 -16.71
C GLN A 171 0.28 -6.38 -15.19
N THR A 172 0.06 -7.62 -14.74
CA THR A 172 0.29 -7.99 -13.33
C THR A 172 1.75 -7.72 -12.96
N GLY A 173 1.96 -7.20 -11.74
CA GLY A 173 3.28 -6.75 -11.28
C GLY A 173 3.63 -5.31 -11.67
N HIS A 174 2.77 -4.60 -12.41
CA HIS A 174 2.97 -3.18 -12.70
C HIS A 174 3.09 -2.36 -11.42
N VAL A 175 4.03 -1.42 -11.42
CA VAL A 175 4.21 -0.42 -10.35
C VAL A 175 3.91 0.95 -10.92
N GLU A 176 2.82 1.55 -10.47
CA GLU A 176 2.49 2.94 -10.77
C GLU A 176 3.21 3.87 -9.81
N LEU A 177 4.10 4.71 -10.34
CA LEU A 177 4.84 5.73 -9.60
C LEU A 177 4.13 7.08 -9.70
N VAL A 178 3.18 7.33 -8.79
CA VAL A 178 2.33 8.52 -8.82
C VAL A 178 3.15 9.79 -8.62
N GLY A 179 3.12 10.66 -9.62
CA GLY A 179 3.91 11.89 -9.64
C GLY A 179 5.36 11.72 -10.10
N GLY A 180 5.74 10.48 -10.49
CA GLY A 180 7.13 10.15 -10.82
C GLY A 180 8.00 9.96 -9.58
N ALA A 181 9.23 9.54 -9.76
CA ALA A 181 10.13 9.14 -8.67
C ALA A 181 11.34 10.07 -8.50
N ARG A 182 11.21 11.34 -8.89
CA ARG A 182 12.30 12.31 -8.79
C ARG A 182 12.83 12.43 -7.34
N GLY A 183 14.17 12.31 -7.19
CA GLY A 183 14.86 12.29 -5.91
C GLY A 183 14.78 10.95 -5.17
N PHE A 184 14.32 9.89 -5.85
CA PHE A 184 14.45 8.49 -5.44
C PHE A 184 15.24 7.71 -6.49
N ILE A 185 14.99 7.96 -7.75
CA ILE A 185 15.79 7.49 -8.89
C ILE A 185 16.04 8.70 -9.79
N ASP A 186 17.29 9.08 -9.94
CA ASP A 186 17.77 10.13 -10.85
C ASP A 186 18.44 9.51 -12.08
#